data_269ace37dcc907da05c8dbde15a792d1
#
_entry.id   269ace37dcc907da05c8dbde15a792d1
#
_cell.length_a   1.000
_cell.length_b   1.000
_cell.length_c   1.000
_cell.angle_alpha   90.00
_cell.angle_beta   90.00
_cell.angle_gamma   90.00
#
_symmetry.space_group_name_H-M   'P 1'
#
loop_
_entity.id
_entity.type
_entity.pdbx_description
1 polymer ?
#
loop_
_entity_poly.entity_id
_entity_poly.type
_entity_poly.pdbx_seq_one_letter_code
_entity_poly.pdbx_strand_id
1 'polypeptide(L)'
;MLSKKLHDALNAQINAELWSAYLYLSMSMDAENKGLKGVANWFFVQFREEQDHARILMNYINSRDAKVVLKPIEEVRTEWTSPLDMFKDTLEHEKVVTSMINNLAAIAAEDKDFASSNMLVWFVDEQV
;
A
#
# COMPACT_ATOMS: atom_id res chain seq x y z
N MET A 1 -6.16 -6.70 -22.42
CA MET A 1 -5.94 -5.27 -22.16
C MET A 1 -6.65 -4.85 -20.86
N LEU A 2 -6.00 -4.08 -20.03
CA LEU A 2 -6.65 -3.54 -18.83
C LEU A 2 -7.74 -2.54 -19.21
N SER A 3 -8.91 -2.62 -18.54
CA SER A 3 -9.91 -1.56 -18.69
C SER A 3 -9.36 -0.25 -18.14
N LYS A 4 -9.88 0.88 -18.61
CA LYS A 4 -9.47 2.18 -18.08
C LYS A 4 -9.73 2.27 -16.57
N LYS A 5 -10.88 1.78 -16.11
CA LYS A 5 -11.25 1.79 -14.70
C LYS A 5 -10.27 1.00 -13.85
N LEU A 6 -9.89 -0.20 -14.29
CA LEU A 6 -8.93 -1.04 -13.56
C LEU A 6 -7.53 -0.43 -13.61
N HIS A 7 -7.10 0.07 -14.75
CA HIS A 7 -5.81 0.73 -14.91
C HIS A 7 -5.67 1.93 -13.96
N ASP A 8 -6.69 2.79 -13.92
CA ASP A 8 -6.71 3.95 -13.03
C ASP A 8 -6.66 3.53 -11.56
N ALA A 9 -7.44 2.49 -11.20
CA ALA A 9 -7.48 1.99 -9.82
C ALA A 9 -6.16 1.34 -9.40
N LEU A 10 -5.48 0.61 -10.30
CA LEU A 10 -4.17 0.03 -10.02
C LEU A 10 -3.12 1.11 -9.80
N ASN A 11 -3.11 2.16 -10.62
CA ASN A 11 -2.20 3.30 -10.42
C ASN A 11 -2.49 4.02 -9.10
N ALA A 12 -3.77 4.18 -8.73
CA ALA A 12 -4.14 4.76 -7.44
C ALA A 12 -3.65 3.89 -6.28
N GLN A 13 -3.70 2.55 -6.44
CA GLN A 13 -3.20 1.63 -5.42
C GLN A 13 -1.70 1.73 -5.25
N ILE A 14 -0.94 1.86 -6.34
CA ILE A 14 0.51 2.10 -6.25
C ILE A 14 0.80 3.33 -5.40
N ASN A 15 0.08 4.43 -5.66
CA ASN A 15 0.26 5.65 -4.89
C ASN A 15 -0.07 5.43 -3.40
N ALA A 16 -1.14 4.70 -3.11
CA ALA A 16 -1.52 4.37 -1.74
C ALA A 16 -0.46 3.53 -1.02
N GLU A 17 0.14 2.54 -1.71
CA GLU A 17 1.20 1.72 -1.14
C GLU A 17 2.47 2.53 -0.88
N LEU A 18 2.83 3.44 -1.79
CA LEU A 18 3.97 4.33 -1.59
C LEU A 18 3.71 5.33 -0.46
N TRP A 19 2.50 5.84 -0.33
CA TRP A 19 2.13 6.70 0.79
C TRP A 19 2.20 5.93 2.11
N SER A 20 1.73 4.68 2.12
CA SER A 20 1.84 3.79 3.30
C SER A 20 3.29 3.59 3.69
N ALA A 21 4.17 3.33 2.71
CA ALA A 21 5.60 3.20 2.95
C ALA A 21 6.17 4.46 3.61
N TYR A 22 5.80 5.63 3.10
CA TYR A 22 6.26 6.91 3.63
C TYR A 22 5.75 7.15 5.06
N LEU A 23 4.49 6.79 5.33
CA LEU A 23 3.91 6.86 6.68
C LEU A 23 4.70 5.98 7.66
N TYR A 24 4.98 4.74 7.29
CA TYR A 24 5.72 3.82 8.16
C TYR A 24 7.17 4.25 8.35
N LEU A 25 7.79 4.84 7.33
CA LEU A 25 9.11 5.45 7.47
C LEU A 25 9.07 6.60 8.49
N SER A 26 8.05 7.44 8.44
CA SER A 26 7.87 8.54 9.41
C SER A 26 7.70 8.00 10.83
N MET A 27 6.89 6.96 11.01
CA MET A 27 6.73 6.29 12.31
C MET A 27 8.05 5.71 12.82
N SER A 28 8.83 5.09 11.94
CA SER A 28 10.15 4.54 12.27
C SER A 28 11.09 5.62 12.77
N MET A 29 11.14 6.75 12.08
CA MET A 29 12.02 7.88 12.45
C MET A 29 11.58 8.53 13.75
N ASP A 30 10.28 8.68 13.99
CA ASP A 30 9.77 9.21 15.26
C ASP A 30 10.11 8.27 16.42
N ALA A 31 9.93 6.96 16.24
CA ALA A 31 10.30 5.96 17.25
C ALA A 31 11.80 5.96 17.53
N GLU A 32 12.62 6.06 16.49
CA GLU A 32 14.08 6.14 16.63
C GLU A 32 14.48 7.38 17.44
N ASN A 33 13.87 8.51 17.16
CA ASN A 33 14.13 9.76 17.88
C ASN A 33 13.78 9.65 19.39
N LYS A 34 12.81 8.82 19.72
CA LYS A 34 12.38 8.57 21.12
C LYS A 34 13.15 7.43 21.79
N GLY A 35 14.13 6.83 21.10
CA GLY A 35 14.92 5.72 21.62
C GLY A 35 14.19 4.39 21.64
N LEU A 36 13.10 4.24 20.91
CA LEU A 36 12.29 3.03 20.85
C LEU A 36 12.78 2.14 19.69
N LYS A 37 13.94 1.52 19.85
CA LYS A 37 14.63 0.78 18.78
C LYS A 37 13.82 -0.36 18.18
N GLY A 38 13.13 -1.15 19.00
CA GLY A 38 12.33 -2.27 18.53
C GLY A 38 11.14 -1.81 17.69
N VAL A 39 10.45 -0.78 18.14
CA VAL A 39 9.32 -0.18 17.42
C VAL A 39 9.81 0.42 16.10
N ALA A 40 10.92 1.16 16.14
CA ALA A 40 11.52 1.76 14.95
C ALA A 40 11.85 0.69 13.90
N ASN A 41 12.45 -0.41 14.32
CA ASN A 41 12.79 -1.51 13.41
C ASN A 41 11.54 -2.16 12.81
N TRP A 42 10.50 -2.37 13.62
CA TRP A 42 9.25 -2.97 13.13
C TRP A 42 8.63 -2.12 12.01
N PHE A 43 8.55 -0.82 12.19
CA PHE A 43 8.02 0.09 11.18
C PHE A 43 8.93 0.22 9.96
N PHE A 44 10.24 0.13 10.14
CA PHE A 44 11.16 0.15 9.00
C PHE A 44 10.98 -1.09 8.10
N VAL A 45 10.71 -2.25 8.71
CA VAL A 45 10.37 -3.47 7.97
C VAL A 45 9.06 -3.27 7.20
N GLN A 46 8.05 -2.66 7.83
CA GLN A 46 6.78 -2.34 7.17
C GLN A 46 6.97 -1.38 5.99
N PHE A 47 7.83 -0.38 6.15
CA PHE A 47 8.20 0.52 5.06
C PHE A 47 8.74 -0.24 3.86
N ARG A 48 9.64 -1.19 4.08
CA ARG A 48 10.20 -2.02 3.00
C ARG A 48 9.14 -2.90 2.35
N GLU A 49 8.27 -3.51 3.13
CA GLU A 49 7.21 -4.36 2.62
C GLU A 49 6.24 -3.59 1.72
N GLU A 50 5.88 -2.37 2.10
CA GLU A 50 5.00 -1.54 1.28
C GLU A 50 5.66 -1.14 -0.05
N GLN A 51 6.97 -0.92 -0.06
CA GLN A 51 7.71 -0.69 -1.30
C GLN A 51 7.64 -1.91 -2.22
N ASP A 52 7.76 -3.11 -1.65
CA ASP A 52 7.66 -4.37 -2.40
C ASP A 52 6.25 -4.54 -2.98
N HIS A 53 5.21 -4.20 -2.22
CA HIS A 53 3.82 -4.23 -2.69
C HIS A 53 3.64 -3.31 -3.90
N ALA A 54 4.13 -2.08 -3.83
CA ALA A 54 4.08 -1.14 -4.94
C ALA A 54 4.81 -1.71 -6.16
N ARG A 55 5.96 -2.35 -5.96
CA ARG A 55 6.74 -2.96 -7.03
C ARG A 55 5.99 -4.07 -7.74
N ILE A 56 5.30 -4.93 -7.00
CA ILE A 56 4.48 -5.99 -7.57
C ILE A 56 3.42 -5.40 -8.50
N LEU A 57 2.73 -4.35 -8.06
CA LEU A 57 1.71 -3.69 -8.86
C LEU A 57 2.29 -3.02 -10.11
N MET A 58 3.43 -2.35 -9.98
CA MET A 58 4.12 -1.71 -11.10
C MET A 58 4.50 -2.75 -12.17
N ASN A 59 5.11 -3.86 -11.74
CA ASN A 59 5.51 -4.93 -12.64
C ASN A 59 4.30 -5.53 -13.34
N TYR A 60 3.19 -5.67 -12.63
CA TYR A 60 1.96 -6.20 -13.23
C TYR A 60 1.41 -5.26 -14.31
N ILE A 61 1.32 -3.98 -14.06
CA ILE A 61 0.86 -2.99 -15.05
C ILE A 61 1.75 -3.05 -16.29
N ASN A 62 3.08 -3.08 -16.08
CA ASN A 62 4.03 -3.17 -17.18
C ASN A 62 3.85 -4.47 -17.99
N SER A 63 3.56 -5.59 -17.33
CA SER A 63 3.33 -6.87 -17.99
C SER A 63 2.06 -6.89 -18.85
N ARG A 64 1.14 -5.97 -18.59
CA ARG A 64 -0.11 -5.82 -19.34
C ARG A 64 -0.01 -4.75 -20.43
N ASP A 65 1.20 -4.30 -20.75
CA ASP A 65 1.47 -3.26 -21.76
C ASP A 65 0.76 -1.94 -21.46
N ALA A 66 0.55 -1.68 -20.17
CA ALA A 66 -0.06 -0.44 -19.69
C ALA A 66 1.00 0.43 -19.01
N LYS A 67 0.69 1.69 -18.76
CA LYS A 67 1.65 2.63 -18.21
C LYS A 67 1.45 2.82 -16.70
N VAL A 68 2.54 2.72 -15.95
CA VAL A 68 2.56 3.18 -14.55
C VAL A 68 2.63 4.70 -14.55
N VAL A 69 1.65 5.34 -13.91
CA VAL A 69 1.59 6.80 -13.78
C VAL A 69 1.73 7.16 -12.31
N LEU A 70 2.88 7.72 -11.96
CA LEU A 70 3.16 8.12 -10.57
C LEU A 70 2.56 9.50 -10.30
N LYS A 71 2.00 9.65 -9.12
CA LYS A 71 1.42 10.91 -8.64
C LYS A 71 2.17 11.37 -7.40
N PRO A 72 2.03 12.65 -7.02
CA PRO A 72 2.65 13.15 -5.79
C PRO A 72 2.22 12.32 -4.58
N ILE A 73 3.17 12.06 -3.69
CA ILE A 73 2.89 11.39 -2.41
C ILE A 73 2.53 12.50 -1.42
N GLU A 74 1.33 12.40 -0.86
CA GLU A 74 0.82 13.39 0.08
C GLU A 74 1.61 13.40 1.39
N GLU A 75 1.46 14.49 2.13
CA GLU A 75 2.06 14.68 3.44
C GLU A 75 1.66 13.58 4.41
N VAL A 76 2.59 13.18 5.28
CA VAL A 76 2.34 12.21 6.34
C VAL A 76 2.51 12.85 7.71
N ARG A 77 1.84 12.30 8.71
CA ARG A 77 2.02 12.65 10.10
C ARG A 77 3.47 12.36 10.53
N THR A 78 4.02 13.17 11.43
CA THR A 78 5.43 13.07 11.84
C THR A 78 5.65 12.81 13.33
N GLU A 79 4.62 12.89 14.14
CA GLU A 79 4.71 12.68 15.58
C GLU A 79 3.55 11.85 16.12
N TRP A 80 3.85 10.98 17.06
CA TRP A 80 2.88 10.15 17.78
C TRP A 80 3.19 10.22 19.27
N THR A 81 2.17 10.09 20.11
CA THR A 81 2.33 10.21 21.56
C THR A 81 2.93 8.97 22.21
N SER A 82 2.79 7.81 21.58
CA SER A 82 3.22 6.52 22.14
C SER A 82 3.24 5.45 21.04
N PRO A 83 3.87 4.28 21.29
CA PRO A 83 3.73 3.13 20.40
C PRO A 83 2.27 2.72 20.16
N LEU A 84 1.43 2.79 21.19
CA LEU A 84 0.00 2.48 21.03
C LEU A 84 -0.68 3.40 20.03
N ASP A 85 -0.36 4.70 20.08
CA ASP A 85 -0.88 5.69 19.13
C ASP A 85 -0.45 5.34 17.69
N MET A 86 0.81 4.94 17.50
CA MET A 86 1.32 4.49 16.21
C MET A 86 0.54 3.27 15.68
N PHE A 87 0.32 2.26 16.54
CA PHE A 87 -0.39 1.05 16.14
C PHE A 87 -1.87 1.28 15.87
N LYS A 88 -2.51 2.20 16.60
CA LYS A 88 -3.90 2.61 16.33
C LYS A 88 -4.02 3.27 14.96
N ASP A 89 -3.10 4.19 14.65
CA ASP A 89 -3.05 4.88 13.36
C ASP A 89 -2.81 3.88 12.23
N THR A 90 -1.90 2.93 12.44
CA THR A 90 -1.62 1.85 11.51
C THR A 90 -2.87 1.01 11.23
N LEU A 91 -3.59 0.62 12.28
CA LEU A 91 -4.81 -0.18 12.13
C LEU A 91 -5.86 0.54 11.31
N GLU A 92 -6.10 1.81 11.59
CA GLU A 92 -7.05 2.62 10.83
C GLU A 92 -6.63 2.75 9.36
N HIS A 93 -5.34 2.97 9.13
CA HIS A 93 -4.81 3.06 7.77
C HIS A 93 -4.95 1.73 7.01
N GLU A 94 -4.63 0.61 7.65
CA GLU A 94 -4.75 -0.72 7.03
C GLU A 94 -6.19 -1.06 6.66
N LYS A 95 -7.17 -0.59 7.41
CA LYS A 95 -8.58 -0.75 7.04
C LYS A 95 -8.90 -0.04 5.71
N VAL A 96 -8.33 1.13 5.49
CA VAL A 96 -8.48 1.87 4.24
C VAL A 96 -7.83 1.11 3.08
N VAL A 97 -6.61 0.60 3.29
CA VAL A 97 -5.89 -0.19 2.29
C VAL A 97 -6.65 -1.46 1.93
N THR A 98 -7.18 -2.16 2.93
CA THR A 98 -8.00 -3.36 2.71
C THR A 98 -9.23 -3.04 1.84
N SER A 99 -9.89 -1.93 2.12
CA SER A 99 -11.03 -1.48 1.32
C SER A 99 -10.64 -1.22 -0.14
N MET A 100 -9.49 -0.60 -0.36
CA MET A 100 -8.98 -0.32 -1.70
C MET A 100 -8.63 -1.61 -2.47
N ILE A 101 -7.99 -2.58 -1.81
CA ILE A 101 -7.68 -3.88 -2.40
C ILE A 101 -8.96 -4.63 -2.78
N ASN A 102 -9.96 -4.63 -1.91
CA ASN A 102 -11.24 -5.27 -2.18
C ASN A 102 -11.95 -4.61 -3.36
N ASN A 103 -11.84 -3.29 -3.49
CA ASN A 103 -12.38 -2.56 -4.64
C ASN A 103 -11.70 -2.97 -5.95
N LEU A 104 -10.37 -3.13 -5.93
CA LEU A 104 -9.63 -3.64 -7.09
C LEU A 104 -10.12 -5.02 -7.51
N ALA A 105 -10.29 -5.92 -6.54
CA ALA A 105 -10.79 -7.27 -6.79
C ALA A 105 -12.18 -7.25 -7.41
N ALA A 106 -13.05 -6.36 -6.94
CA ALA A 106 -14.40 -6.20 -7.47
C ALA A 106 -14.37 -5.70 -8.93
N ILE A 107 -13.52 -4.73 -9.25
CA ILE A 107 -13.38 -4.21 -10.61
C ILE A 107 -12.88 -5.30 -11.55
N ALA A 108 -11.87 -6.05 -11.14
CA ALA A 108 -11.32 -7.15 -11.94
C ALA A 108 -12.38 -8.22 -12.22
N ALA A 109 -13.21 -8.53 -11.22
CA ALA A 109 -14.30 -9.48 -11.36
C ALA A 109 -15.38 -8.99 -12.35
N GLU A 110 -15.76 -7.72 -12.25
CA GLU A 110 -16.73 -7.10 -13.17
C GLU A 110 -16.22 -7.14 -14.61
N ASP A 111 -14.94 -6.86 -14.80
CA ASP A 111 -14.30 -6.85 -16.11
C ASP A 111 -14.07 -8.26 -16.64
N LYS A 112 -14.26 -9.29 -15.82
CA LYS A 112 -13.88 -10.67 -16.12
C LYS A 112 -12.41 -10.77 -16.53
N ASP A 113 -11.57 -9.93 -15.91
CA ASP A 113 -10.12 -9.92 -16.11
C ASP A 113 -9.50 -10.94 -15.18
N PHE A 114 -9.44 -12.19 -15.65
CA PHE A 114 -9.01 -13.31 -14.81
C PHE A 114 -7.54 -13.22 -14.41
N ALA A 115 -6.69 -12.64 -15.26
CA ALA A 115 -5.28 -12.42 -14.93
C ALA A 115 -5.15 -11.45 -13.76
N SER A 116 -5.91 -10.35 -13.79
CA SER A 116 -5.92 -9.37 -12.69
C SER A 116 -6.50 -9.95 -11.42
N SER A 117 -7.60 -10.69 -11.53
CA SER A 117 -8.19 -11.38 -10.37
C SER A 117 -7.19 -12.32 -9.72
N ASN A 118 -6.44 -13.09 -10.52
CA ASN A 118 -5.44 -14.01 -10.01
C ASN A 118 -4.27 -13.29 -9.33
N MET A 119 -3.78 -12.22 -9.92
CA MET A 119 -2.71 -11.41 -9.32
C MET A 119 -3.16 -10.81 -7.98
N LEU A 120 -4.41 -10.36 -7.88
CA LEU A 120 -4.95 -9.72 -6.68
C LEU A 120 -5.21 -10.69 -5.52
N VAL A 121 -5.29 -12.00 -5.77
CA VAL A 121 -5.45 -13.00 -4.70
C VAL A 121 -4.38 -12.83 -3.63
N TRP A 122 -3.13 -12.64 -4.04
CA TRP A 122 -2.03 -12.43 -3.10
C TRP A 122 -2.26 -11.21 -2.19
N PHE A 123 -2.73 -10.10 -2.77
CA PHE A 123 -3.01 -8.87 -1.99
C PHE A 123 -4.19 -9.06 -1.04
N VAL A 124 -5.24 -9.74 -1.48
CA VAL A 124 -6.40 -10.03 -0.63
C VAL A 124 -5.96 -10.88 0.57
N ASP A 125 -5.15 -11.90 0.34
CA ASP A 125 -4.66 -12.78 1.39
C ASP A 125 -3.76 -12.03 2.39
N GLU A 126 -2.91 -11.14 1.90
CA GLU A 126 -2.02 -10.35 2.77
C GLU A 126 -2.77 -9.39 3.70
N GLN A 127 -3.98 -8.95 3.32
CA GLN A 127 -4.77 -8.03 4.12
C GLN A 127 -5.63 -8.72 5.20
N VAL A 128 -5.66 -10.04 5.23
CA VAL A 128 -6.42 -10.80 6.23
C VAL A 128 -5.76 -10.80 7.62
#